data_f31fa2d0925757a6a899068743b415bb
#
_entry.id   f31fa2d0925757a6a899068743b415bb
#
_cell.length_a   1.000
_cell.length_b   1.000
_cell.length_c   1.000
_cell.angle_alpha   90.00
_cell.angle_beta   90.00
_cell.angle_gamma   90.00
#
_symmetry.space_group_name_H-M   'P 1'
#
loop_
_entity.id
_entity.type
_entity.pdbx_description
1 polymer ?
#
loop_
_entity_poly.entity_id
_entity_poly.type
_entity_poly.pdbx_seq_one_letter_code
_entity_poly.pdbx_strand_id
1 'polypeptide(L)'
;MSDYGDDGGYGGGGGGGGVSKWTASTPQNKEETQSLDFLLPESVKDFVFDLHDAMRRAKRVDELETLYNTTFKAVTDAYFKGSTWPEAEVIANQCSNDELFLCFYRELRNRHMFATTNVQMPDYLRSWENYCRLFDALLDCRDTNFVITEGWAFDLVHEFVYQFQSFCQLRGQQRRGEAEDLEDAWAVQNVIGYLHGLIKVSNIMPILEAKKRPAANDAAVPAAPSQLHQMAGYFAIIGMSRLQCLLGDYYECIKVLEAIDITDKNEVFAGNMLAFVTVHQHAGLAFLMLKRYKDAARILNEALVHVGRANRSGVLQRSGYQDEVPKTADKMMALMAIATSLAPGAKIDEQMQSKMQDTHRDKLAKMAAGDEQAFRDLFSWASPKFVCSVGSREFYDLQTQLFMEEVKQQILFPQIRSYLKLYTTIGLEKIARFNDLDEEQFSAQLVSMKHKLTQMDWGMSGETSLLEGKPGFAMDFNFFVEDNTVVIDEADVREQQG
;
A
#
# COMPACT_ATOMS: atom_id res chain seq x y z
N MET A 1 -12.54 7.21 -25.57
CA MET A 1 -13.05 5.98 -26.21
C MET A 1 -11.93 4.98 -26.21
N SER A 2 -11.96 4.10 -25.26
CA SER A 2 -11.39 2.75 -25.31
C SER A 2 -11.44 2.16 -23.92
N ASP A 3 -12.18 1.16 -23.85
CA ASP A 3 -12.48 0.16 -22.86
C ASP A 3 -11.21 -0.40 -22.23
N TYR A 4 -11.15 -0.42 -20.90
CA TYR A 4 -10.29 -1.32 -20.14
C TYR A 4 -11.17 -2.02 -19.11
N GLY A 5 -11.84 -3.05 -19.57
CA GLY A 5 -12.39 -4.10 -18.73
C GLY A 5 -11.24 -4.93 -18.16
N ASP A 6 -11.20 -5.04 -16.85
CA ASP A 6 -10.31 -5.96 -16.12
C ASP A 6 -11.04 -7.30 -16.01
N ASP A 7 -10.96 -8.11 -17.09
CA ASP A 7 -11.46 -9.48 -17.13
C ASP A 7 -10.42 -10.44 -16.61
N GLY A 8 -10.51 -10.74 -15.31
CA GLY A 8 -9.85 -11.88 -14.67
C GLY A 8 -10.65 -13.16 -14.84
N GLY A 9 -10.73 -13.73 -16.07
CA GLY A 9 -11.41 -14.99 -16.32
C GLY A 9 -10.60 -16.19 -15.83
N TYR A 10 -11.10 -16.91 -14.83
CA TYR A 10 -10.64 -18.26 -14.48
C TYR A 10 -11.39 -19.30 -15.31
N GLY A 11 -10.68 -19.94 -16.24
CA GLY A 11 -11.12 -21.13 -16.93
C GLY A 11 -10.96 -22.37 -16.05
N GLY A 12 -12.04 -23.03 -15.65
CA GLY A 12 -12.05 -24.27 -14.91
C GLY A 12 -12.52 -25.44 -15.76
N GLY A 13 -11.75 -26.54 -15.76
CA GLY A 13 -12.13 -27.83 -16.30
C GLY A 13 -12.92 -28.65 -15.28
N GLY A 14 -13.93 -29.38 -15.76
CA GLY A 14 -14.94 -30.06 -14.95
C GLY A 14 -14.53 -31.39 -14.33
N GLY A 15 -15.25 -31.77 -13.29
CA GLY A 15 -15.31 -33.08 -12.67
C GLY A 15 -16.58 -33.18 -11.84
N GLY A 16 -17.55 -33.99 -12.27
CA GLY A 16 -18.86 -34.06 -11.65
C GLY A 16 -18.87 -34.85 -10.32
N GLY A 17 -19.45 -34.25 -9.32
CA GLY A 17 -19.96 -34.86 -8.11
C GLY A 17 -21.05 -33.95 -7.60
N GLY A 18 -22.30 -34.44 -7.59
CA GLY A 18 -23.47 -33.66 -7.24
C GLY A 18 -23.48 -33.25 -5.75
N VAL A 19 -22.89 -32.12 -5.43
CA VAL A 19 -23.07 -31.42 -4.17
C VAL A 19 -24.21 -30.42 -4.42
N SER A 20 -25.26 -30.47 -3.59
CA SER A 20 -26.37 -29.53 -3.66
C SER A 20 -25.82 -28.11 -3.49
N LYS A 21 -26.01 -27.27 -4.53
CA LYS A 21 -25.64 -25.87 -4.48
C LYS A 21 -26.38 -25.18 -3.33
N TRP A 22 -25.60 -24.74 -2.32
CA TRP A 22 -26.10 -23.83 -1.31
C TRP A 22 -26.47 -22.50 -1.97
N THR A 23 -27.75 -22.09 -1.89
CA THR A 23 -28.21 -20.77 -2.29
C THR A 23 -28.46 -19.98 -1.02
N ALA A 24 -27.63 -18.95 -0.76
CA ALA A 24 -27.78 -18.07 0.40
C ALA A 24 -29.09 -17.29 0.27
N SER A 25 -30.08 -17.62 1.12
CA SER A 25 -31.25 -16.79 1.35
C SER A 25 -31.08 -16.09 2.68
N THR A 26 -31.29 -14.77 2.72
CA THR A 26 -31.29 -14.00 3.97
C THR A 26 -32.50 -14.42 4.79
N PRO A 27 -32.33 -14.96 6.01
CA PRO A 27 -33.45 -15.42 6.83
C PRO A 27 -34.31 -14.26 7.28
N GLN A 28 -35.63 -14.37 7.09
CA GLN A 28 -36.58 -13.32 7.47
C GLN A 28 -37.15 -13.52 8.91
N ASN A 29 -37.01 -14.72 9.49
CA ASN A 29 -37.52 -15.07 10.83
C ASN A 29 -36.60 -16.04 11.57
N LYS A 30 -36.73 -16.10 12.93
CA LYS A 30 -35.99 -17.07 13.77
C LYS A 30 -36.23 -18.53 13.42
N GLU A 31 -37.43 -18.89 12.95
CA GLU A 31 -37.75 -20.25 12.51
C GLU A 31 -37.07 -20.64 11.20
N GLU A 32 -36.91 -19.68 10.26
CA GLU A 32 -36.11 -19.87 9.05
C GLU A 32 -34.63 -20.04 9.36
N THR A 33 -34.11 -19.28 10.33
CA THR A 33 -32.72 -19.38 10.78
C THR A 33 -32.43 -20.79 11.33
N GLN A 34 -33.32 -21.37 12.14
CA GLN A 34 -33.17 -22.73 12.68
C GLN A 34 -33.27 -23.81 11.61
N SER A 35 -34.12 -23.62 10.60
CA SER A 35 -34.23 -24.54 9.48
C SER A 35 -33.00 -24.51 8.56
N LEU A 36 -32.40 -23.34 8.36
CA LEU A 36 -31.18 -23.15 7.57
C LEU A 36 -29.94 -23.69 8.29
N ASP A 37 -29.86 -23.58 9.61
CA ASP A 37 -28.80 -24.19 10.41
C ASP A 37 -28.77 -25.72 10.24
N PHE A 38 -29.93 -26.36 10.20
CA PHE A 38 -30.02 -27.82 9.97
C PHE A 38 -29.50 -28.24 8.58
N LEU A 39 -29.58 -27.36 7.60
CA LEU A 39 -29.13 -27.60 6.22
C LEU A 39 -27.63 -27.35 6.00
N LEU A 40 -26.92 -26.75 6.98
CA LEU A 40 -25.48 -26.50 6.85
C LEU A 40 -24.69 -27.81 6.84
N PRO A 41 -23.70 -27.94 5.92
CA PRO A 41 -22.76 -29.07 5.97
C PRO A 41 -22.05 -29.15 7.32
N GLU A 42 -21.86 -30.34 7.84
CA GLU A 42 -21.21 -30.54 9.16
C GLU A 42 -19.79 -29.95 9.17
N SER A 43 -19.03 -30.11 8.09
CA SER A 43 -17.69 -29.52 7.97
C SER A 43 -17.66 -27.98 8.04
N VAL A 44 -18.76 -27.29 7.70
CA VAL A 44 -18.88 -25.83 7.87
C VAL A 44 -19.14 -25.49 9.33
N LYS A 45 -19.97 -26.28 10.02
CA LYS A 45 -20.22 -26.12 11.45
C LYS A 45 -18.97 -26.38 12.28
N ASP A 46 -18.26 -27.47 11.98
CA ASP A 46 -17.00 -27.82 12.63
C ASP A 46 -15.97 -26.70 12.43
N PHE A 47 -15.82 -26.18 11.20
CA PHE A 47 -14.91 -25.08 10.93
C PHE A 47 -15.24 -23.83 11.75
N VAL A 48 -16.52 -23.43 11.82
CA VAL A 48 -16.93 -22.24 12.59
C VAL A 48 -16.68 -22.45 14.09
N PHE A 49 -16.98 -23.64 14.61
CA PHE A 49 -16.73 -24.00 16.01
C PHE A 49 -15.24 -23.97 16.32
N ASP A 50 -14.41 -24.62 15.52
CA ASP A 50 -12.95 -24.69 15.71
C ASP A 50 -12.32 -23.31 15.61
N LEU A 51 -12.77 -22.47 14.67
CA LEU A 51 -12.30 -21.10 14.49
C LEU A 51 -12.61 -20.25 15.75
N HIS A 52 -13.84 -20.33 16.24
CA HIS A 52 -14.26 -19.64 17.47
C HIS A 52 -13.44 -20.10 18.68
N ASP A 53 -13.29 -21.42 18.85
CA ASP A 53 -12.53 -22.01 19.96
C ASP A 53 -11.04 -21.60 19.91
N ALA A 54 -10.43 -21.62 18.73
CA ALA A 54 -9.04 -21.21 18.54
C ALA A 54 -8.82 -19.72 18.83
N MET A 55 -9.74 -18.84 18.43
CA MET A 55 -9.69 -17.40 18.73
C MET A 55 -9.83 -17.11 20.23
N ARG A 56 -10.64 -17.91 20.95
CA ARG A 56 -10.85 -17.73 22.41
C ARG A 56 -9.73 -18.33 23.26
N ARG A 57 -9.03 -19.36 22.76
CA ARG A 57 -7.98 -20.06 23.51
C ARG A 57 -6.58 -19.61 23.05
N ALA A 58 -6.04 -18.59 23.67
CA ALA A 58 -4.73 -17.98 23.38
C ALA A 58 -3.52 -18.94 23.21
N LYS A 59 -3.69 -20.25 23.42
CA LYS A 59 -2.62 -21.26 23.37
C LYS A 59 -2.42 -21.93 22.01
N ARG A 60 -3.26 -21.62 20.99
CA ARG A 60 -3.29 -22.34 19.71
C ARG A 60 -3.15 -21.42 18.49
N VAL A 61 -2.16 -20.52 18.48
CA VAL A 61 -1.93 -19.59 17.35
C VAL A 61 -1.66 -20.35 16.07
N ASP A 62 -0.88 -21.42 16.09
CA ASP A 62 -0.57 -22.24 14.90
C ASP A 62 -1.82 -22.92 14.31
N GLU A 63 -2.75 -23.34 15.17
CA GLU A 63 -4.03 -23.91 14.73
C GLU A 63 -4.92 -22.85 14.10
N LEU A 64 -5.00 -21.67 14.71
CA LEU A 64 -5.72 -20.53 14.16
C LEU A 64 -5.14 -20.11 12.80
N GLU A 65 -3.82 -20.12 12.65
CA GLU A 65 -3.16 -19.84 11.36
C GLU A 65 -3.53 -20.87 10.29
N THR A 66 -3.58 -22.15 10.65
CA THR A 66 -4.01 -23.21 9.75
C THR A 66 -5.48 -23.07 9.35
N LEU A 67 -6.36 -22.79 10.32
CA LEU A 67 -7.78 -22.55 10.08
C LEU A 67 -7.99 -21.37 9.14
N TYR A 68 -7.30 -20.27 9.39
CA TYR A 68 -7.40 -19.04 8.58
C TYR A 68 -6.84 -19.21 7.16
N ASN A 69 -5.61 -19.69 7.02
CA ASN A 69 -4.89 -19.71 5.73
C ASN A 69 -5.28 -20.92 4.85
N THR A 70 -5.61 -22.06 5.45
CA THR A 70 -5.77 -23.33 4.73
C THR A 70 -7.20 -23.85 4.78
N THR A 71 -7.77 -24.00 5.98
CA THR A 71 -9.08 -24.65 6.15
C THR A 71 -10.20 -23.78 5.59
N PHE A 72 -10.18 -22.47 5.84
CA PHE A 72 -11.16 -21.54 5.27
C PHE A 72 -11.21 -21.63 3.73
N LYS A 73 -10.05 -21.66 3.09
CA LYS A 73 -9.96 -21.81 1.64
C LYS A 73 -10.49 -23.16 1.17
N ALA A 74 -10.13 -24.25 1.83
CA ALA A 74 -10.58 -25.59 1.49
C ALA A 74 -12.11 -25.73 1.60
N VAL A 75 -12.71 -25.22 2.69
CA VAL A 75 -14.17 -25.21 2.88
C VAL A 75 -14.85 -24.30 1.85
N THR A 76 -14.26 -23.13 1.57
CA THR A 76 -14.77 -22.22 0.52
C THR A 76 -14.78 -22.90 -0.85
N ASP A 77 -13.68 -23.52 -1.25
CA ASP A 77 -13.57 -24.22 -2.54
C ASP A 77 -14.55 -25.41 -2.64
N ALA A 78 -14.84 -26.09 -1.54
CA ALA A 78 -15.75 -27.21 -1.50
C ALA A 78 -17.23 -26.81 -1.58
N TYR A 79 -17.63 -25.73 -0.88
CA TYR A 79 -19.06 -25.42 -0.70
C TYR A 79 -19.48 -24.04 -1.25
N PHE A 80 -18.57 -23.05 -1.33
CA PHE A 80 -18.91 -21.66 -1.59
C PHE A 80 -18.16 -21.04 -2.77
N LYS A 81 -17.57 -21.84 -3.65
CA LYS A 81 -16.78 -21.36 -4.81
C LYS A 81 -17.53 -20.42 -5.77
N GLY A 82 -18.84 -20.44 -5.78
CA GLY A 82 -19.70 -19.59 -6.64
C GLY A 82 -20.90 -19.02 -5.89
N SER A 83 -20.83 -18.99 -4.57
CA SER A 83 -21.87 -18.47 -3.69
C SER A 83 -21.23 -17.81 -2.47
N THR A 84 -22.00 -17.03 -1.74
CA THR A 84 -21.55 -16.42 -0.49
C THR A 84 -21.63 -17.41 0.67
N TRP A 85 -20.76 -17.24 1.67
CA TRP A 85 -20.85 -17.90 2.96
C TRP A 85 -22.20 -17.58 3.64
N PRO A 86 -22.69 -18.45 4.54
CA PRO A 86 -23.94 -18.23 5.27
C PRO A 86 -23.95 -16.90 6.02
N GLU A 87 -25.14 -16.35 6.27
CA GLU A 87 -25.28 -15.20 7.17
C GLU A 87 -24.88 -15.56 8.59
N ALA A 88 -24.37 -14.58 9.35
CA ALA A 88 -23.86 -14.80 10.70
C ALA A 88 -24.94 -15.36 11.65
N GLU A 89 -26.17 -14.98 11.43
CA GLU A 89 -27.33 -15.44 12.20
C GLU A 89 -27.57 -16.96 12.07
N VAL A 90 -27.20 -17.54 10.93
CA VAL A 90 -27.36 -18.98 10.67
C VAL A 90 -26.31 -19.79 11.45
N ILE A 91 -25.10 -19.25 11.63
CA ILE A 91 -23.99 -19.94 12.30
C ILE A 91 -23.87 -19.57 13.80
N ALA A 92 -24.70 -18.68 14.30
CA ALA A 92 -24.58 -18.10 15.64
C ALA A 92 -24.63 -19.16 16.77
N ASN A 93 -25.38 -20.24 16.55
CA ASN A 93 -25.47 -21.35 17.51
C ASN A 93 -24.16 -22.12 17.71
N GLN A 94 -23.32 -22.22 16.64
CA GLN A 94 -22.02 -22.91 16.67
C GLN A 94 -20.98 -22.17 17.52
N CYS A 95 -21.13 -20.85 17.68
CA CYS A 95 -20.24 -19.99 18.46
C CYS A 95 -20.89 -19.40 19.73
N SER A 96 -21.94 -20.05 20.25
CA SER A 96 -22.64 -19.61 21.48
C SER A 96 -23.17 -18.18 21.42
N ASN A 97 -23.52 -17.68 20.24
CA ASN A 97 -23.95 -16.29 19.98
C ASN A 97 -22.92 -15.23 20.42
N ASP A 98 -21.65 -15.51 20.26
CA ASP A 98 -20.57 -14.58 20.57
C ASP A 98 -20.53 -13.41 19.59
N GLU A 99 -21.01 -12.25 20.02
CA GLU A 99 -21.15 -11.07 19.15
C GLU A 99 -19.83 -10.58 18.54
N LEU A 100 -18.73 -10.61 19.32
CA LEU A 100 -17.45 -10.18 18.79
C LEU A 100 -16.93 -11.17 17.72
N PHE A 101 -17.06 -12.48 17.97
CA PHE A 101 -16.74 -13.48 16.96
C PHE A 101 -17.62 -13.32 15.70
N LEU A 102 -18.91 -13.07 15.86
CA LEU A 102 -19.81 -12.86 14.74
C LEU A 102 -19.42 -11.63 13.90
N CYS A 103 -18.87 -10.59 14.50
CA CYS A 103 -18.31 -9.45 13.74
C CYS A 103 -17.09 -9.88 12.91
N PHE A 104 -16.16 -10.69 13.46
CA PHE A 104 -15.04 -11.25 12.70
C PHE A 104 -15.49 -12.19 11.59
N TYR A 105 -16.48 -13.02 11.85
CA TYR A 105 -17.05 -13.90 10.85
C TYR A 105 -17.71 -13.11 9.69
N ARG A 106 -18.48 -12.06 10.00
CA ARG A 106 -19.06 -11.19 8.98
C ARG A 106 -17.98 -10.49 8.16
N GLU A 107 -16.88 -10.07 8.78
CA GLU A 107 -15.75 -9.50 8.07
C GLU A 107 -15.15 -10.52 7.08
N LEU A 108 -14.88 -11.75 7.53
CA LEU A 108 -14.34 -12.82 6.70
C LEU A 108 -15.28 -13.19 5.54
N ARG A 109 -16.59 -13.27 5.82
CA ARG A 109 -17.64 -13.49 4.83
C ARG A 109 -17.69 -12.37 3.80
N ASN A 110 -17.68 -11.12 4.26
CA ASN A 110 -17.71 -9.96 3.38
C ASN A 110 -16.48 -9.92 2.47
N ARG A 111 -15.30 -10.18 2.98
CA ARG A 111 -14.07 -10.27 2.20
C ARG A 111 -14.17 -11.31 1.09
N HIS A 112 -14.69 -12.49 1.38
CA HIS A 112 -14.97 -13.50 0.36
C HIS A 112 -16.00 -13.00 -0.66
N MET A 113 -17.07 -12.36 -0.23
CA MET A 113 -18.11 -11.79 -1.09
C MET A 113 -17.52 -10.71 -2.01
N PHE A 114 -16.72 -9.79 -1.49
CA PHE A 114 -16.05 -8.74 -2.29
C PHE A 114 -15.06 -9.30 -3.32
N ALA A 115 -14.45 -10.46 -3.04
CA ALA A 115 -13.53 -11.11 -3.97
C ALA A 115 -14.22 -11.93 -5.06
N THR A 116 -15.47 -12.42 -4.83
CA THR A 116 -16.11 -13.43 -5.71
C THR A 116 -17.38 -12.97 -6.39
N THR A 117 -18.01 -11.89 -5.92
CA THR A 117 -19.29 -11.40 -6.44
C THR A 117 -19.20 -9.95 -6.91
N ASN A 118 -20.17 -9.56 -7.74
CA ASN A 118 -20.31 -8.16 -8.14
C ASN A 118 -21.06 -7.39 -7.04
N VAL A 119 -20.31 -6.82 -6.09
CA VAL A 119 -20.84 -6.07 -4.94
C VAL A 119 -21.52 -4.77 -5.36
N GLN A 120 -22.59 -4.44 -4.65
CA GLN A 120 -23.40 -3.25 -4.89
C GLN A 120 -23.37 -2.33 -3.66
N MET A 121 -23.88 -1.11 -3.80
CA MET A 121 -23.91 -0.11 -2.72
C MET A 121 -24.44 -0.65 -1.37
N PRO A 122 -25.54 -1.43 -1.30
CA PRO A 122 -26.01 -1.98 -0.03
C PRO A 122 -25.01 -2.92 0.66
N ASP A 123 -24.15 -3.59 -0.10
CA ASP A 123 -23.12 -4.49 0.46
C ASP A 123 -22.03 -3.69 1.16
N TYR A 124 -21.63 -2.54 0.58
CA TYR A 124 -20.69 -1.63 1.22
C TYR A 124 -21.25 -1.05 2.52
N LEU A 125 -22.54 -0.72 2.56
CA LEU A 125 -23.18 -0.19 3.75
C LEU A 125 -23.25 -1.22 4.87
N ARG A 126 -23.66 -2.46 4.56
CA ARG A 126 -23.65 -3.57 5.53
C ARG A 126 -22.25 -3.88 6.05
N SER A 127 -21.25 -3.82 5.17
CA SER A 127 -19.86 -4.01 5.57
C SER A 127 -19.38 -2.88 6.48
N TRP A 128 -19.72 -1.63 6.17
CA TRP A 128 -19.44 -0.47 7.02
C TRP A 128 -20.03 -0.62 8.43
N GLU A 129 -21.30 -0.96 8.52
CA GLU A 129 -21.95 -1.21 9.82
C GLU A 129 -21.24 -2.30 10.63
N ASN A 130 -20.78 -3.38 9.98
CA ASN A 130 -20.03 -4.42 10.66
C ASN A 130 -18.67 -3.95 11.13
N TYR A 131 -17.93 -3.17 10.32
CA TYR A 131 -16.66 -2.57 10.75
C TYR A 131 -16.85 -1.60 11.92
N CYS A 132 -17.90 -0.77 11.91
CA CYS A 132 -18.23 0.09 13.03
C CYS A 132 -18.42 -0.74 14.32
N ARG A 133 -19.28 -1.77 14.29
CA ARG A 133 -19.51 -2.64 15.46
C ARG A 133 -18.24 -3.33 15.96
N LEU A 134 -17.42 -3.84 15.05
CA LEU A 134 -16.16 -4.49 15.36
C LEU A 134 -15.17 -3.53 16.01
N PHE A 135 -14.95 -2.37 15.37
CA PHE A 135 -13.99 -1.40 15.88
C PHE A 135 -14.47 -0.72 17.16
N ASP A 136 -15.76 -0.42 17.31
CA ASP A 136 -16.32 0.09 18.57
C ASP A 136 -16.11 -0.89 19.71
N ALA A 137 -16.29 -2.19 19.47
CA ALA A 137 -16.02 -3.22 20.48
C ALA A 137 -14.53 -3.27 20.86
N LEU A 138 -13.62 -3.08 19.92
CA LEU A 138 -12.18 -2.98 20.20
C LEU A 138 -11.82 -1.67 20.92
N LEU A 139 -12.37 -0.54 20.50
CA LEU A 139 -12.10 0.76 21.14
C LEU A 139 -12.60 0.84 22.58
N ASP A 140 -13.73 0.19 22.88
CA ASP A 140 -14.27 0.08 24.24
C ASP A 140 -13.54 -0.99 25.09
N CYS A 141 -12.56 -1.69 24.52
CA CYS A 141 -11.88 -2.82 25.15
C CYS A 141 -12.85 -3.88 25.71
N ARG A 142 -14.00 -4.06 25.04
CA ARG A 142 -14.98 -5.08 25.42
C ARG A 142 -14.41 -6.44 25.10
N ASP A 143 -14.08 -7.27 25.96
CA ASP A 143 -13.59 -8.61 25.69
C ASP A 143 -12.16 -8.66 25.08
N THR A 144 -11.19 -8.66 25.96
CA THR A 144 -9.75 -8.70 25.58
C THR A 144 -9.20 -10.11 25.34
N ASN A 145 -10.03 -11.16 25.48
CA ASN A 145 -9.58 -12.55 25.44
C ASN A 145 -9.65 -13.19 24.04
N PHE A 146 -9.50 -12.38 23.00
CA PHE A 146 -9.38 -12.87 21.63
C PHE A 146 -7.94 -12.84 21.16
N VAL A 147 -7.57 -13.85 20.36
CA VAL A 147 -6.30 -13.90 19.63
C VAL A 147 -6.59 -13.88 18.14
N ILE A 148 -5.79 -13.17 17.39
CA ILE A 148 -5.84 -13.09 15.93
C ILE A 148 -4.44 -13.35 15.36
N THR A 149 -4.35 -13.94 14.17
CA THR A 149 -3.07 -14.09 13.47
C THR A 149 -2.58 -12.76 12.91
N GLU A 150 -1.26 -12.62 12.72
CA GLU A 150 -0.68 -11.43 12.09
C GLU A 150 -1.24 -11.21 10.69
N GLY A 151 -1.41 -12.29 9.91
CA GLY A 151 -2.01 -12.24 8.59
C GLY A 151 -3.44 -11.71 8.60
N TRP A 152 -4.28 -12.23 9.51
CA TRP A 152 -5.67 -11.76 9.61
C TRP A 152 -5.77 -10.31 10.12
N ALA A 153 -4.93 -9.93 11.08
CA ALA A 153 -4.89 -8.55 11.57
C ALA A 153 -4.50 -7.55 10.46
N PHE A 154 -3.54 -7.94 9.61
CA PHE A 154 -3.20 -7.17 8.43
C PHE A 154 -4.37 -7.11 7.45
N ASP A 155 -4.94 -8.25 7.08
CA ASP A 155 -6.03 -8.33 6.11
C ASP A 155 -7.27 -7.54 6.57
N LEU A 156 -7.59 -7.57 7.87
CA LEU A 156 -8.68 -6.79 8.46
C LEU A 156 -8.55 -5.27 8.16
N VAL A 157 -7.38 -4.71 8.42
CA VAL A 157 -7.12 -3.28 8.21
C VAL A 157 -6.92 -2.98 6.72
N HIS A 158 -6.26 -3.87 5.98
CA HIS A 158 -6.02 -3.73 4.56
C HIS A 158 -7.33 -3.69 3.77
N GLU A 159 -8.25 -4.58 4.10
CA GLU A 159 -9.57 -4.69 3.48
C GLU A 159 -10.46 -3.51 3.86
N PHE A 160 -10.40 -3.03 5.11
CA PHE A 160 -11.11 -1.82 5.53
C PHE A 160 -10.75 -0.61 4.66
N VAL A 161 -9.46 -0.36 4.43
CA VAL A 161 -8.99 0.72 3.55
C VAL A 161 -9.32 0.45 2.08
N TYR A 162 -9.27 -0.83 1.64
CA TYR A 162 -9.63 -1.20 0.28
C TYR A 162 -11.12 -0.96 -0.01
N GLN A 163 -12.01 -1.36 0.89
CA GLN A 163 -13.45 -1.14 0.75
C GLN A 163 -13.81 0.34 0.77
N PHE A 164 -13.16 1.14 1.63
CA PHE A 164 -13.26 2.59 1.59
C PHE A 164 -12.89 3.15 0.21
N GLN A 165 -11.74 2.75 -0.33
CA GLN A 165 -11.27 3.18 -1.65
C GLN A 165 -12.28 2.82 -2.74
N SER A 166 -12.77 1.58 -2.73
CA SER A 166 -13.75 1.06 -3.70
C SER A 166 -15.10 1.76 -3.59
N PHE A 167 -15.57 2.01 -2.36
CA PHE A 167 -16.78 2.79 -2.11
C PHE A 167 -16.70 4.21 -2.67
N CYS A 168 -15.58 4.91 -2.44
CA CYS A 168 -15.35 6.25 -3.01
C CYS A 168 -15.38 6.25 -4.54
N GLN A 169 -14.83 5.20 -5.18
CA GLN A 169 -14.86 5.06 -6.63
C GLN A 169 -16.28 4.82 -7.14
N LEU A 170 -17.03 3.93 -6.49
CA LEU A 170 -18.42 3.64 -6.84
C LEU A 170 -19.30 4.87 -6.68
N ARG A 171 -19.16 5.59 -5.57
CA ARG A 171 -19.88 6.86 -5.32
C ARG A 171 -19.55 7.93 -6.34
N GLY A 172 -18.29 8.03 -6.77
CA GLY A 172 -17.87 8.99 -7.81
C GLY A 172 -18.45 8.69 -9.21
N GLN A 173 -18.97 7.49 -9.46
CA GLN A 173 -19.63 7.09 -10.70
C GLN A 173 -21.15 7.39 -10.67
N GLN A 174 -21.74 7.55 -9.51
CA GLN A 174 -23.17 7.86 -9.34
C GLN A 174 -23.47 9.32 -9.69
N ARG A 175 -24.72 9.59 -10.13
CA ARG A 175 -25.18 10.97 -10.41
C ARG A 175 -25.30 11.77 -9.12
N ARG A 176 -24.88 13.04 -9.15
CA ARG A 176 -25.11 14.00 -8.06
C ARG A 176 -26.62 14.06 -7.78
N GLY A 177 -27.09 13.63 -6.66
CA GLY A 177 -28.49 13.62 -6.23
C GLY A 177 -28.94 12.30 -5.60
N GLU A 178 -28.31 11.18 -5.93
CA GLU A 178 -28.58 9.90 -5.28
C GLU A 178 -27.62 9.64 -4.09
N ALA A 179 -26.64 10.52 -3.89
CA ALA A 179 -25.56 10.36 -2.94
C ALA A 179 -25.80 11.07 -1.58
N GLU A 180 -26.85 11.88 -1.44
CA GLU A 180 -27.07 12.71 -0.24
C GLU A 180 -27.42 11.89 1.01
N ASP A 181 -28.09 10.74 0.86
CA ASP A 181 -28.44 9.86 1.98
C ASP A 181 -27.28 8.99 2.51
N LEU A 182 -26.07 9.08 1.90
CA LEU A 182 -24.94 8.22 2.18
C LEU A 182 -23.75 8.97 2.83
N GLU A 183 -23.96 10.19 3.30
CA GLU A 183 -22.87 11.10 3.74
C GLU A 183 -22.05 10.54 4.91
N ASP A 184 -22.62 9.75 5.80
CA ASP A 184 -21.96 9.25 7.00
C ASP A 184 -21.23 7.91 6.81
N ALA A 185 -21.70 7.07 5.87
CA ALA A 185 -21.06 5.80 5.62
C ALA A 185 -19.74 5.99 4.86
N TRP A 186 -18.70 5.34 5.33
CA TRP A 186 -17.36 5.44 4.75
C TRP A 186 -16.85 6.90 4.63
N ALA A 187 -17.31 7.83 5.50
CA ALA A 187 -16.76 9.17 5.54
C ALA A 187 -15.28 9.14 5.90
N VAL A 188 -14.45 9.95 5.22
CA VAL A 188 -13.00 10.01 5.42
C VAL A 188 -12.63 10.20 6.89
N GLN A 189 -13.35 11.12 7.59
CA GLN A 189 -13.11 11.42 9.01
C GLN A 189 -13.36 10.21 9.90
N ASN A 190 -14.39 9.41 9.61
CA ASN A 190 -14.73 8.22 10.38
C ASN A 190 -13.70 7.12 10.15
N VAL A 191 -13.25 6.92 8.91
CA VAL A 191 -12.21 5.94 8.57
C VAL A 191 -10.88 6.30 9.24
N ILE A 192 -10.45 7.56 9.18
CA ILE A 192 -9.27 8.06 9.90
C ILE A 192 -9.47 7.90 11.40
N GLY A 193 -10.67 8.24 11.92
CA GLY A 193 -11.00 8.16 13.35
C GLY A 193 -10.85 6.73 13.90
N TYR A 194 -11.33 5.72 13.19
CA TYR A 194 -11.17 4.31 13.59
C TYR A 194 -9.71 3.87 13.58
N LEU A 195 -8.94 4.19 12.54
CA LEU A 195 -7.52 3.83 12.50
C LEU A 195 -6.72 4.52 13.62
N HIS A 196 -6.96 5.82 13.86
CA HIS A 196 -6.36 6.53 14.99
C HIS A 196 -6.80 5.95 16.34
N GLY A 197 -8.06 5.58 16.48
CA GLY A 197 -8.59 4.94 17.67
C GLY A 197 -7.85 3.62 17.97
N LEU A 198 -7.67 2.75 16.98
CA LEU A 198 -6.95 1.49 17.12
C LEU A 198 -5.48 1.71 17.52
N ILE A 199 -4.79 2.66 16.90
CA ILE A 199 -3.41 3.03 17.26
C ILE A 199 -3.34 3.50 18.72
N LYS A 200 -4.29 4.33 19.14
CA LYS A 200 -4.33 4.89 20.49
C LYS A 200 -4.64 3.84 21.56
N VAL A 201 -5.71 3.05 21.36
CA VAL A 201 -6.16 2.08 22.36
C VAL A 201 -5.17 0.93 22.58
N SER A 202 -4.44 0.57 21.51
CA SER A 202 -3.42 -0.47 21.55
C SER A 202 -2.14 -0.07 22.28
N ASN A 203 -1.93 1.20 22.61
CA ASN A 203 -0.65 1.74 23.12
C ASN A 203 0.54 1.38 22.24
N ILE A 204 0.33 1.17 20.94
CA ILE A 204 1.39 0.66 20.04
C ILE A 204 2.56 1.65 19.89
N MET A 205 2.29 2.96 19.87
CA MET A 205 3.34 3.97 19.70
C MET A 205 4.39 3.93 20.82
N PRO A 206 4.02 3.99 22.13
CA PRO A 206 5.01 3.82 23.22
C PRO A 206 5.74 2.47 23.19
N ILE A 207 5.06 1.39 22.77
CA ILE A 207 5.68 0.06 22.66
C ILE A 207 6.77 0.07 21.59
N LEU A 208 6.51 0.65 20.41
CA LEU A 208 7.48 0.76 19.31
C LEU A 208 8.63 1.72 19.66
N GLU A 209 8.36 2.83 20.34
CA GLU A 209 9.41 3.74 20.82
C GLU A 209 10.35 3.06 21.82
N ALA A 210 9.80 2.28 22.75
CA ALA A 210 10.60 1.51 23.70
C ALA A 210 11.45 0.45 23.01
N LYS A 211 10.94 -0.20 21.96
CA LYS A 211 11.69 -1.14 21.11
C LYS A 211 12.89 -0.47 20.44
N LYS A 212 12.72 0.77 19.94
CA LYS A 212 13.79 1.54 19.30
C LYS A 212 14.85 2.05 20.26
N ARG A 213 14.53 2.30 21.53
CA ARG A 213 15.43 2.86 22.55
C ARG A 213 15.45 2.03 23.83
N PRO A 214 15.94 0.78 23.80
CA PRO A 214 15.84 -0.13 24.95
C PRO A 214 16.64 0.30 26.18
N ALA A 215 17.59 1.22 26.05
CA ALA A 215 18.51 1.62 27.15
C ALA A 215 18.15 2.91 27.90
N ALA A 216 17.08 3.62 27.53
CA ALA A 216 16.89 5.01 27.98
C ALA A 216 15.97 5.19 29.18
N ASN A 217 15.10 4.22 29.55
CA ASN A 217 14.14 4.43 30.66
C ASN A 217 13.74 3.14 31.38
N ASP A 218 13.94 3.11 32.71
CA ASP A 218 13.27 2.20 33.67
C ASP A 218 11.75 2.50 33.81
N ALA A 219 11.17 3.35 32.98
CA ALA A 219 9.75 3.66 33.01
C ALA A 219 8.95 2.49 32.41
N ALA A 220 7.97 1.99 33.13
CA ALA A 220 7.08 0.94 32.67
C ALA A 220 6.38 1.37 31.38
N VAL A 221 6.67 0.69 30.26
CA VAL A 221 5.99 0.91 28.99
C VAL A 221 4.54 0.44 29.13
N PRO A 222 3.54 1.27 28.75
CA PRO A 222 2.14 0.83 28.77
C PRO A 222 1.96 -0.40 27.86
N ALA A 223 1.41 -1.48 28.44
CA ALA A 223 1.09 -2.67 27.65
C ALA A 223 -0.17 -2.46 26.80
N ALA A 224 -0.27 -3.17 25.69
CA ALA A 224 -1.53 -3.27 24.96
C ALA A 224 -2.58 -4.03 25.80
N PRO A 225 -3.89 -3.71 25.66
CA PRO A 225 -4.95 -4.42 26.38
C PRO A 225 -4.97 -5.93 26.10
N SER A 226 -4.67 -6.33 24.86
CA SER A 226 -4.52 -7.73 24.44
C SER A 226 -3.64 -7.83 23.19
N GLN A 227 -3.32 -9.10 22.79
CA GLN A 227 -2.61 -9.41 21.55
C GLN A 227 -3.40 -8.89 20.33
N LEU A 228 -4.71 -9.04 20.32
CA LEU A 228 -5.59 -8.52 19.27
C LEU A 228 -5.44 -7.00 19.11
N HIS A 229 -5.46 -6.23 20.22
CA HIS A 229 -5.28 -4.77 20.18
C HIS A 229 -3.90 -4.39 19.69
N GLN A 230 -2.86 -5.11 20.13
CA GLN A 230 -1.49 -4.85 19.70
C GLN A 230 -1.32 -5.03 18.19
N MET A 231 -1.86 -6.13 17.64
CA MET A 231 -1.79 -6.40 16.19
C MET A 231 -2.66 -5.44 15.39
N ALA A 232 -3.89 -5.18 15.83
CA ALA A 232 -4.78 -4.23 15.18
C ALA A 232 -4.18 -2.81 15.15
N GLY A 233 -3.58 -2.36 16.25
CA GLY A 233 -2.91 -1.05 16.31
C GLY A 233 -1.65 -0.98 15.45
N TYR A 234 -0.86 -2.05 15.43
CA TYR A 234 0.33 -2.13 14.57
C TYR A 234 -0.04 -2.01 13.09
N PHE A 235 -0.98 -2.81 12.62
CA PHE A 235 -1.41 -2.75 11.22
C PHE A 235 -2.25 -1.51 10.90
N ALA A 236 -2.89 -0.88 11.91
CA ALA A 236 -3.54 0.41 11.70
C ALA A 236 -2.54 1.53 11.35
N ILE A 237 -1.27 1.47 11.79
CA ILE A 237 -0.20 2.37 11.33
C ILE A 237 0.00 2.21 9.81
N ILE A 238 0.09 0.98 9.32
CA ILE A 238 0.25 0.69 7.89
C ILE A 238 -0.99 1.10 7.10
N GLY A 239 -2.18 0.80 7.61
CA GLY A 239 -3.45 1.22 7.02
C GLY A 239 -3.59 2.74 6.93
N MET A 240 -3.17 3.46 7.99
CA MET A 240 -3.17 4.93 8.03
C MET A 240 -2.19 5.51 6.99
N SER A 241 -0.96 4.98 6.91
CA SER A 241 -0.01 5.41 5.89
C SER A 241 -0.55 5.22 4.47
N ARG A 242 -1.13 4.04 4.18
CA ARG A 242 -1.79 3.79 2.90
C ARG A 242 -2.93 4.77 2.65
N LEU A 243 -3.79 5.00 3.64
CA LEU A 243 -4.92 5.92 3.53
C LEU A 243 -4.46 7.34 3.23
N GLN A 244 -3.46 7.86 3.95
CA GLN A 244 -2.90 9.19 3.70
C GLN A 244 -2.32 9.31 2.29
N CYS A 245 -1.61 8.29 1.81
CA CYS A 245 -1.12 8.23 0.44
C CYS A 245 -2.27 8.31 -0.59
N LEU A 246 -3.37 7.58 -0.36
CA LEU A 246 -4.56 7.61 -1.23
C LEU A 246 -5.26 8.98 -1.23
N LEU A 247 -5.23 9.69 -0.11
CA LEU A 247 -5.77 11.03 0.06
C LEU A 247 -4.82 12.14 -0.46
N GLY A 248 -3.61 11.79 -0.92
CA GLY A 248 -2.62 12.74 -1.43
C GLY A 248 -1.82 13.46 -0.35
N ASP A 249 -1.94 13.06 0.92
CA ASP A 249 -1.10 13.56 2.01
C ASP A 249 0.16 12.70 2.16
N TYR A 250 1.13 12.96 1.30
CA TYR A 250 2.37 12.19 1.24
C TYR A 250 3.29 12.44 2.44
N TYR A 251 3.19 13.61 3.06
CA TYR A 251 3.96 13.93 4.25
C TYR A 251 3.49 13.10 5.45
N GLU A 252 2.19 13.10 5.75
CA GLU A 252 1.61 12.29 6.82
C GLU A 252 1.74 10.79 6.51
N CYS A 253 1.70 10.38 5.25
CA CYS A 253 1.98 8.98 4.86
C CYS A 253 3.34 8.50 5.37
N ILE A 254 4.40 9.28 5.18
CA ILE A 254 5.75 8.94 5.64
C ILE A 254 5.88 9.12 7.16
N LYS A 255 5.32 10.19 7.72
CA LYS A 255 5.41 10.50 9.15
C LYS A 255 4.80 9.40 10.03
N VAL A 256 3.67 8.85 9.62
CA VAL A 256 3.05 7.72 10.34
C VAL A 256 3.97 6.49 10.32
N LEU A 257 4.67 6.24 9.21
CA LEU A 257 5.62 5.12 9.08
C LEU A 257 6.88 5.29 9.94
N GLU A 258 7.22 6.48 10.42
CA GLU A 258 8.35 6.68 11.33
C GLU A 258 8.23 5.89 12.65
N ALA A 259 7.02 5.47 13.00
CA ALA A 259 6.80 4.61 14.17
C ALA A 259 7.43 3.22 14.00
N ILE A 260 7.48 2.68 12.79
CA ILE A 260 8.07 1.38 12.46
C ILE A 260 9.40 1.56 11.72
N ASP A 261 10.28 0.57 11.80
CA ASP A 261 11.51 0.56 10.99
C ASP A 261 11.25 -0.16 9.67
N ILE A 262 11.01 0.63 8.60
CA ILE A 262 10.69 0.05 7.27
C ILE A 262 11.88 -0.68 6.63
N THR A 263 13.10 -0.54 7.17
CA THR A 263 14.31 -1.22 6.69
C THR A 263 14.60 -2.53 7.43
N ASP A 264 14.02 -2.71 8.62
CA ASP A 264 14.22 -3.93 9.39
C ASP A 264 13.40 -5.09 8.81
N LYS A 265 14.11 -6.12 8.36
CA LYS A 265 13.52 -7.36 7.81
C LYS A 265 12.90 -8.26 8.87
N ASN A 266 13.11 -7.97 10.15
CA ASN A 266 12.54 -8.69 11.28
C ASN A 266 11.31 -7.98 11.87
N GLU A 267 10.90 -6.86 11.28
CA GLU A 267 9.65 -6.21 11.67
C GLU A 267 8.43 -7.10 11.36
N VAL A 268 7.37 -6.96 12.13
CA VAL A 268 6.15 -7.79 12.02
C VAL A 268 5.58 -7.77 10.60
N PHE A 269 5.52 -6.59 9.95
CA PHE A 269 5.00 -6.50 8.60
C PHE A 269 5.86 -7.24 7.56
N ALA A 270 7.16 -7.44 7.81
CA ALA A 270 8.05 -8.12 6.89
C ALA A 270 7.78 -9.64 6.81
N GLY A 271 7.13 -10.22 7.80
CA GLY A 271 6.64 -11.59 7.80
C GLY A 271 5.48 -11.83 6.82
N ASN A 272 4.69 -10.79 6.54
CA ASN A 272 3.61 -10.83 5.56
C ASN A 272 4.03 -10.11 4.27
N MET A 273 4.18 -10.86 3.18
CA MET A 273 4.71 -10.35 1.91
C MET A 273 3.81 -9.27 1.28
N LEU A 274 2.49 -9.33 1.45
CA LEU A 274 1.59 -8.29 0.96
C LEU A 274 1.69 -7.01 1.79
N ALA A 275 1.80 -7.12 3.11
CA ALA A 275 2.06 -5.98 3.98
C ALA A 275 3.39 -5.30 3.61
N PHE A 276 4.43 -6.11 3.38
CA PHE A 276 5.75 -5.63 2.98
C PHE A 276 5.70 -4.79 1.70
N VAL A 277 5.13 -5.33 0.61
CA VAL A 277 5.06 -4.56 -0.65
C VAL A 277 4.12 -3.37 -0.55
N THR A 278 3.06 -3.44 0.26
CA THR A 278 2.13 -2.33 0.50
C THR A 278 2.84 -1.14 1.15
N VAL A 279 3.61 -1.37 2.21
CA VAL A 279 4.39 -0.33 2.90
C VAL A 279 5.35 0.34 1.93
N HIS A 280 6.17 -0.45 1.22
CA HIS A 280 7.21 0.09 0.35
C HIS A 280 6.67 0.76 -0.91
N GLN A 281 5.56 0.27 -1.49
CA GLN A 281 4.91 0.92 -2.62
C GLN A 281 4.40 2.30 -2.25
N HIS A 282 3.68 2.43 -1.13
CA HIS A 282 3.11 3.72 -0.72
C HIS A 282 4.18 4.68 -0.23
N ALA A 283 5.19 4.20 0.51
CA ALA A 283 6.34 5.02 0.89
C ALA A 283 7.14 5.49 -0.34
N GLY A 284 7.41 4.60 -1.29
CA GLY A 284 8.11 4.94 -2.53
C GLY A 284 7.36 5.98 -3.37
N LEU A 285 6.03 5.83 -3.51
CA LEU A 285 5.20 6.83 -4.18
C LEU A 285 5.18 8.16 -3.39
N ALA A 286 5.05 8.12 -2.07
CA ALA A 286 5.05 9.33 -1.24
C ALA A 286 6.37 10.10 -1.38
N PHE A 287 7.53 9.43 -1.32
CA PHE A 287 8.82 10.07 -1.58
C PHE A 287 8.94 10.64 -2.99
N LEU A 288 8.41 9.95 -4.01
CA LEU A 288 8.38 10.44 -5.38
C LEU A 288 7.58 11.75 -5.48
N MET A 289 6.39 11.81 -4.86
CA MET A 289 5.54 13.00 -4.86
C MET A 289 6.08 14.13 -3.98
N LEU A 290 6.86 13.81 -2.94
CA LEU A 290 7.62 14.76 -2.13
C LEU A 290 8.92 15.24 -2.82
N LYS A 291 9.16 14.83 -4.08
CA LYS A 291 10.36 15.18 -4.89
C LYS A 291 11.67 14.64 -4.31
N ARG A 292 11.60 13.61 -3.49
CA ARG A 292 12.73 12.88 -2.90
C ARG A 292 13.03 11.62 -3.72
N TYR A 293 13.43 11.83 -4.98
CA TYR A 293 13.54 10.75 -5.97
C TYR A 293 14.62 9.71 -5.62
N LYS A 294 15.72 10.13 -4.97
CA LYS A 294 16.76 9.21 -4.51
C LYS A 294 16.22 8.25 -3.44
N ASP A 295 15.47 8.77 -2.48
CA ASP A 295 14.85 7.97 -1.43
C ASP A 295 13.76 7.05 -1.99
N ALA A 296 12.94 7.56 -2.92
CA ALA A 296 11.96 6.73 -3.64
C ALA A 296 12.65 5.56 -4.37
N ALA A 297 13.69 5.82 -5.15
CA ALA A 297 14.43 4.79 -5.88
C ALA A 297 15.06 3.76 -4.92
N ARG A 298 15.64 4.20 -3.79
CA ARG A 298 16.25 3.35 -2.78
C ARG A 298 15.25 2.38 -2.16
N ILE A 299 14.14 2.90 -1.62
CA ILE A 299 13.12 2.10 -0.94
C ILE A 299 12.49 1.08 -1.90
N LEU A 300 12.15 1.52 -3.12
CA LEU A 300 11.59 0.63 -4.13
C LEU A 300 12.58 -0.44 -4.57
N ASN A 301 13.86 -0.09 -4.74
CA ASN A 301 14.91 -1.05 -5.09
C ASN A 301 15.10 -2.12 -3.99
N GLU A 302 15.20 -1.73 -2.73
CA GLU A 302 15.36 -2.66 -1.61
C GLU A 302 14.20 -3.64 -1.52
N ALA A 303 12.97 -3.13 -1.68
CA ALA A 303 11.78 -3.97 -1.68
C ALA A 303 11.75 -4.94 -2.88
N LEU A 304 12.08 -4.48 -4.08
CA LEU A 304 12.12 -5.33 -5.28
C LEU A 304 13.19 -6.42 -5.18
N VAL A 305 14.36 -6.12 -4.61
CA VAL A 305 15.40 -7.11 -4.33
C VAL A 305 14.89 -8.16 -3.33
N HIS A 306 14.18 -7.73 -2.27
CA HIS A 306 13.59 -8.65 -1.29
C HIS A 306 12.51 -9.56 -1.91
N VAL A 307 11.57 -9.01 -2.66
CA VAL A 307 10.54 -9.78 -3.40
C VAL A 307 11.20 -10.77 -4.38
N GLY A 308 12.24 -10.35 -5.08
CA GLY A 308 13.00 -11.22 -5.98
C GLY A 308 13.65 -12.41 -5.25
N ARG A 309 14.16 -12.20 -4.04
CA ARG A 309 14.71 -13.28 -3.18
C ARG A 309 13.59 -14.21 -2.70
N ALA A 310 12.47 -13.66 -2.20
CA ALA A 310 11.32 -14.43 -1.75
C ALA A 310 10.72 -15.30 -2.86
N ASN A 311 10.68 -14.79 -4.09
CA ASN A 311 10.24 -15.56 -5.25
C ASN A 311 11.18 -16.73 -5.56
N ARG A 312 12.51 -16.50 -5.59
CA ARG A 312 13.51 -17.55 -5.83
C ARG A 312 13.55 -18.63 -4.74
N SER A 313 13.28 -18.26 -3.49
CA SER A 313 13.26 -19.20 -2.36
C SER A 313 11.94 -19.97 -2.21
N GLY A 314 10.95 -19.69 -3.04
CA GLY A 314 9.63 -20.32 -2.97
C GLY A 314 8.76 -19.85 -1.79
N VAL A 315 9.15 -18.79 -1.09
CA VAL A 315 8.36 -18.20 0.00
C VAL A 315 7.07 -17.57 -0.56
N LEU A 316 7.17 -16.88 -1.69
CA LEU A 316 6.03 -16.22 -2.32
C LEU A 316 4.94 -17.24 -2.75
N GLN A 317 5.34 -18.41 -3.27
CA GLN A 317 4.41 -19.45 -3.69
C GLN A 317 3.65 -20.10 -2.52
N ARG A 318 4.21 -20.00 -1.31
CA ARG A 318 3.58 -20.51 -0.07
C ARG A 318 2.75 -19.45 0.65
N SER A 319 2.96 -18.17 0.33
CA SER A 319 2.12 -17.08 0.82
C SER A 319 0.79 -17.09 0.05
N GLY A 320 -0.32 -16.75 0.64
CA GLY A 320 -1.60 -16.65 -0.06
C GLY A 320 -1.67 -15.55 -1.16
N TYR A 321 -0.59 -14.78 -1.36
CA TYR A 321 -0.55 -13.54 -2.17
C TYR A 321 0.27 -13.67 -3.46
N GLN A 322 0.35 -14.89 -4.01
CA GLN A 322 1.19 -15.19 -5.18
C GLN A 322 0.82 -14.41 -6.46
N ASP A 323 -0.41 -13.90 -6.57
CA ASP A 323 -0.88 -13.12 -7.73
C ASP A 323 -0.79 -11.61 -7.50
N GLU A 324 -0.94 -11.15 -6.27
CA GLU A 324 -1.01 -9.73 -5.91
C GLU A 324 0.37 -9.10 -5.74
N VAL A 325 1.28 -9.81 -5.09
CA VAL A 325 2.65 -9.33 -4.85
C VAL A 325 3.42 -9.08 -6.15
N PRO A 326 3.39 -9.95 -7.19
CA PRO A 326 4.03 -9.65 -8.47
C PRO A 326 3.42 -8.43 -9.17
N LYS A 327 2.09 -8.27 -9.19
CA LYS A 327 1.43 -7.11 -9.78
C LYS A 327 1.87 -5.81 -9.09
N THR A 328 1.96 -5.83 -7.76
CA THR A 328 2.46 -4.70 -6.98
C THR A 328 3.94 -4.43 -7.25
N ALA A 329 4.76 -5.47 -7.35
CA ALA A 329 6.18 -5.35 -7.68
C ALA A 329 6.41 -4.74 -9.07
N ASP A 330 5.58 -5.07 -10.06
CA ASP A 330 5.65 -4.47 -11.39
C ASP A 330 5.34 -2.96 -11.35
N LYS A 331 4.33 -2.55 -10.57
CA LYS A 331 4.04 -1.13 -10.32
C LYS A 331 5.20 -0.42 -9.60
N MET A 332 5.80 -1.06 -8.60
CA MET A 332 6.98 -0.53 -7.92
C MET A 332 8.17 -0.36 -8.88
N MET A 333 8.37 -1.30 -9.82
CA MET A 333 9.39 -1.20 -10.87
C MET A 333 9.17 0.02 -11.76
N ALA A 334 7.94 0.32 -12.13
CA ALA A 334 7.57 1.49 -12.92
C ALA A 334 7.81 2.81 -12.16
N LEU A 335 7.43 2.86 -10.87
CA LEU A 335 7.74 4.02 -10.02
C LEU A 335 9.25 4.23 -9.86
N MET A 336 10.02 3.14 -9.73
CA MET A 336 11.49 3.20 -9.68
C MET A 336 12.07 3.71 -11.00
N ALA A 337 11.52 3.31 -12.15
CA ALA A 337 11.93 3.82 -13.47
C ALA A 337 11.71 5.32 -13.59
N ILE A 338 10.59 5.84 -13.08
CA ILE A 338 10.32 7.29 -13.02
C ILE A 338 11.34 7.98 -12.09
N ALA A 339 11.51 7.46 -10.88
CA ALA A 339 12.39 8.05 -9.87
C ALA A 339 13.85 8.13 -10.35
N THR A 340 14.36 7.08 -10.99
CA THR A 340 15.73 7.04 -11.54
C THR A 340 15.89 7.93 -12.77
N SER A 341 14.85 8.15 -13.56
CA SER A 341 14.87 9.11 -14.67
C SER A 341 14.98 10.56 -14.17
N LEU A 342 14.33 10.87 -13.04
CA LEU A 342 14.36 12.20 -12.40
C LEU A 342 15.57 12.39 -11.46
N ALA A 343 16.22 11.32 -11.02
CA ALA A 343 17.43 11.34 -10.19
C ALA A 343 18.49 10.36 -10.73
N PRO A 344 19.23 10.73 -11.79
CA PRO A 344 20.19 9.83 -12.44
C PRO A 344 21.35 9.35 -11.56
N GLY A 345 21.61 10.03 -10.43
CA GLY A 345 22.60 9.62 -9.43
C GLY A 345 22.08 8.63 -8.38
N ALA A 346 20.82 8.18 -8.49
CA ALA A 346 20.29 7.18 -7.57
C ALA A 346 20.98 5.82 -7.78
N LYS A 347 21.41 5.22 -6.67
CA LYS A 347 22.04 3.90 -6.70
C LYS A 347 20.97 2.81 -6.62
N ILE A 348 20.96 1.91 -7.58
CA ILE A 348 20.08 0.73 -7.61
C ILE A 348 20.91 -0.53 -7.86
N ASP A 349 20.38 -1.67 -7.44
CA ASP A 349 20.99 -2.98 -7.65
C ASP A 349 21.12 -3.29 -9.15
N GLU A 350 22.25 -3.85 -9.58
CA GLU A 350 22.54 -4.12 -10.99
C GLU A 350 21.52 -5.08 -11.63
N GLN A 351 21.04 -6.08 -10.89
CA GLN A 351 20.04 -7.03 -11.40
C GLN A 351 18.69 -6.32 -11.57
N MET A 352 18.35 -5.42 -10.65
CA MET A 352 17.13 -4.61 -10.75
C MET A 352 17.22 -3.60 -11.87
N GLN A 353 18.39 -3.00 -12.08
CA GLN A 353 18.64 -2.11 -13.21
C GLN A 353 18.48 -2.81 -14.56
N SER A 354 19.07 -4.00 -14.70
CA SER A 354 18.93 -4.83 -15.90
C SER A 354 17.46 -5.20 -16.15
N LYS A 355 16.77 -5.71 -15.12
CA LYS A 355 15.36 -6.08 -15.23
C LYS A 355 14.48 -4.88 -15.58
N MET A 356 14.72 -3.72 -14.97
CA MET A 356 13.98 -2.48 -15.27
C MET A 356 14.20 -2.04 -16.72
N GLN A 357 15.45 -2.13 -17.20
CA GLN A 357 15.77 -1.81 -18.61
C GLN A 357 15.15 -2.79 -19.59
N ASP A 358 15.07 -4.07 -19.26
CA ASP A 358 14.42 -5.07 -20.10
C ASP A 358 12.90 -4.85 -20.16
N THR A 359 12.28 -4.55 -19.00
CA THR A 359 10.82 -4.39 -18.91
C THR A 359 10.32 -3.06 -19.47
N HIS A 360 11.06 -1.97 -19.25
CA HIS A 360 10.62 -0.60 -19.57
C HIS A 360 11.52 0.13 -20.57
N ARG A 361 12.31 -0.60 -21.40
CA ARG A 361 13.29 -0.04 -22.34
C ARG A 361 12.77 1.12 -23.15
N ASP A 362 11.64 0.95 -23.83
CA ASP A 362 11.05 1.97 -24.70
C ASP A 362 10.58 3.19 -23.92
N LYS A 363 9.99 3.00 -22.75
CA LYS A 363 9.55 4.08 -21.88
C LYS A 363 10.74 4.88 -21.32
N LEU A 364 11.79 4.18 -20.87
CA LEU A 364 13.02 4.82 -20.38
C LEU A 364 13.71 5.64 -21.47
N ALA A 365 13.80 5.12 -22.70
CA ALA A 365 14.36 5.85 -23.83
C ALA A 365 13.55 7.11 -24.17
N LYS A 366 12.21 7.03 -24.15
CA LYS A 366 11.32 8.17 -24.37
C LYS A 366 11.42 9.20 -23.23
N MET A 367 11.44 8.77 -21.97
CA MET A 367 11.64 9.66 -20.82
C MET A 367 12.99 10.39 -20.90
N ALA A 368 14.06 9.69 -21.30
CA ALA A 368 15.38 10.28 -21.50
C ALA A 368 15.41 11.27 -22.66
N ALA A 369 14.55 11.10 -23.67
CA ALA A 369 14.36 12.03 -24.77
C ALA A 369 13.43 13.22 -24.46
N GLY A 370 12.86 13.27 -23.24
CA GLY A 370 11.96 14.34 -22.81
C GLY A 370 10.50 14.16 -23.23
N ASP A 371 10.06 12.93 -23.48
CA ASP A 371 8.66 12.66 -23.81
C ASP A 371 7.79 12.65 -22.53
N GLU A 372 7.00 13.71 -22.35
CA GLU A 372 6.07 13.86 -21.22
C GLU A 372 5.02 12.72 -21.16
N GLN A 373 4.59 12.23 -22.34
CA GLN A 373 3.56 11.20 -22.37
C GLN A 373 4.06 9.87 -21.80
N ALA A 374 5.34 9.56 -21.95
CA ALA A 374 5.95 8.37 -21.36
C ALA A 374 5.91 8.41 -19.82
N PHE A 375 6.17 9.57 -19.20
CA PHE A 375 6.02 9.78 -17.76
C PHE A 375 4.57 9.64 -17.31
N ARG A 376 3.65 10.28 -18.01
CA ARG A 376 2.22 10.25 -17.73
C ARG A 376 1.67 8.82 -17.76
N ASP A 377 1.95 8.07 -18.81
CA ASP A 377 1.49 6.70 -18.98
C ASP A 377 1.98 5.80 -17.86
N LEU A 378 3.28 5.90 -17.53
CA LEU A 378 3.90 5.07 -16.53
C LEU A 378 3.40 5.41 -15.12
N PHE A 379 3.25 6.70 -14.80
CA PHE A 379 2.68 7.18 -13.55
C PHE A 379 1.21 6.74 -13.40
N SER A 380 0.40 6.93 -14.43
CA SER A 380 -1.02 6.57 -14.42
C SER A 380 -1.24 5.07 -14.21
N TRP A 381 -0.35 4.23 -14.75
CA TRP A 381 -0.42 2.79 -14.55
C TRP A 381 0.06 2.35 -13.16
N ALA A 382 1.11 2.98 -12.63
CA ALA A 382 1.77 2.55 -11.40
C ALA A 382 1.14 3.14 -10.13
N SER A 383 0.55 4.35 -10.22
CA SER A 383 -0.06 5.02 -9.07
C SER A 383 -1.33 4.31 -8.60
N PRO A 384 -1.68 4.38 -7.32
CA PRO A 384 -2.96 3.90 -6.83
C PRO A 384 -4.11 4.77 -7.37
N LYS A 385 -5.32 4.27 -7.30
CA LYS A 385 -6.51 5.09 -7.55
C LYS A 385 -6.72 5.99 -6.34
N PHE A 386 -6.31 7.25 -6.46
CA PHE A 386 -6.48 8.26 -5.42
C PHE A 386 -7.96 8.51 -5.13
N VAL A 387 -8.28 8.90 -3.90
CA VAL A 387 -9.65 9.12 -3.44
C VAL A 387 -9.81 10.44 -2.72
N CYS A 388 -11.01 11.01 -2.82
CA CYS A 388 -11.43 12.16 -2.02
C CYS A 388 -12.93 12.06 -1.68
N SER A 389 -13.38 12.89 -0.77
CA SER A 389 -14.77 12.91 -0.32
C SER A 389 -15.79 13.35 -1.39
N VAL A 390 -15.36 14.06 -2.44
CA VAL A 390 -16.26 14.74 -3.39
C VAL A 390 -16.33 14.07 -4.77
N GLY A 391 -15.29 13.39 -5.21
CA GLY A 391 -15.26 12.73 -6.51
C GLY A 391 -13.86 12.22 -6.85
N SER A 392 -13.70 10.91 -6.95
CA SER A 392 -12.38 10.28 -7.06
C SER A 392 -11.68 10.55 -8.40
N ARG A 393 -12.43 10.76 -9.51
CA ARG A 393 -11.82 10.98 -10.83
C ARG A 393 -11.14 12.34 -10.94
N GLU A 394 -11.80 13.40 -10.51
CA GLU A 394 -11.23 14.76 -10.53
C GLU A 394 -9.97 14.83 -9.68
N PHE A 395 -9.97 14.15 -8.54
CA PHE A 395 -8.82 14.12 -7.63
C PHE A 395 -7.65 13.31 -8.20
N TYR A 396 -7.93 12.20 -8.89
CA TYR A 396 -6.91 11.43 -9.59
C TYR A 396 -6.24 12.25 -10.69
N ASP A 397 -7.04 12.97 -11.49
CA ASP A 397 -6.54 13.84 -12.54
C ASP A 397 -5.69 14.98 -11.95
N LEU A 398 -6.08 15.55 -10.80
CA LEU A 398 -5.31 16.56 -10.09
C LEU A 398 -3.94 16.03 -9.63
N GLN A 399 -3.88 14.86 -9.00
CA GLN A 399 -2.61 14.25 -8.58
C GLN A 399 -1.69 13.97 -9.76
N THR A 400 -2.24 13.48 -10.87
CA THR A 400 -1.49 13.27 -12.12
C THR A 400 -0.99 14.58 -12.68
N GLN A 401 -1.81 15.64 -12.65
CA GLN A 401 -1.40 16.96 -13.12
C GLN A 401 -0.27 17.55 -12.27
N LEU A 402 -0.37 17.46 -10.93
CA LEU A 402 0.68 17.93 -10.01
C LEU A 402 2.01 17.22 -10.29
N PHE A 403 1.99 15.92 -10.51
CA PHE A 403 3.17 15.16 -10.90
C PHE A 403 3.72 15.67 -12.26
N MET A 404 2.87 15.85 -13.27
CA MET A 404 3.28 16.27 -14.60
C MET A 404 3.81 17.71 -14.66
N GLU A 405 3.29 18.62 -13.82
CA GLU A 405 3.85 19.98 -13.70
C GLU A 405 5.30 19.95 -13.20
N GLU A 406 5.62 19.02 -12.29
CA GLU A 406 6.99 18.84 -11.82
C GLU A 406 7.88 18.22 -12.91
N VAL A 407 7.39 17.23 -13.65
CA VAL A 407 8.11 16.60 -14.76
C VAL A 407 8.45 17.62 -15.85
N LYS A 408 7.50 18.47 -16.24
CA LYS A 408 7.70 19.51 -17.26
C LYS A 408 8.86 20.45 -16.93
N GLN A 409 9.03 20.79 -15.65
CA GLN A 409 10.14 21.65 -15.21
C GLN A 409 11.51 20.98 -15.31
N GLN A 410 11.54 19.65 -15.44
CA GLN A 410 12.77 18.85 -15.48
C GLN A 410 13.03 18.22 -16.86
N ILE A 411 12.17 18.46 -17.84
CA ILE A 411 12.21 17.78 -19.14
C ILE A 411 13.51 18.02 -19.92
N LEU A 412 14.14 19.17 -19.75
CA LEU A 412 15.39 19.52 -20.41
C LEU A 412 16.65 19.02 -19.65
N PHE A 413 16.52 18.58 -18.41
CA PHE A 413 17.68 18.22 -17.59
C PHE A 413 18.50 17.04 -18.15
N PRO A 414 17.93 15.99 -18.72
CA PRO A 414 18.71 14.92 -19.35
C PRO A 414 19.57 15.42 -20.51
N GLN A 415 19.06 16.34 -21.32
CA GLN A 415 19.80 16.93 -22.42
C GLN A 415 20.94 17.84 -21.93
N ILE A 416 20.65 18.75 -21.00
CA ILE A 416 21.68 19.60 -20.35
C ILE A 416 22.76 18.73 -19.70
N ARG A 417 22.37 17.69 -18.96
CA ARG A 417 23.30 16.74 -18.33
C ARG A 417 24.22 16.06 -19.35
N SER A 418 23.70 15.66 -20.49
CA SER A 418 24.50 15.02 -21.53
C SER A 418 25.62 15.96 -22.09
N TYR A 419 25.33 17.24 -22.22
CA TYR A 419 26.34 18.24 -22.60
C TYR A 419 27.35 18.49 -21.47
N LEU A 420 26.88 18.67 -20.24
CA LEU A 420 27.79 18.92 -19.11
C LEU A 420 28.78 17.77 -18.90
N LYS A 421 28.42 16.51 -19.18
CA LYS A 421 29.33 15.35 -19.09
C LYS A 421 30.48 15.36 -20.11
N LEU A 422 30.38 16.14 -21.17
CA LEU A 422 31.39 16.20 -22.23
C LEU A 422 32.53 17.19 -21.93
N TYR A 423 32.34 18.03 -20.92
CA TYR A 423 33.26 19.14 -20.65
C TYR A 423 33.62 19.20 -19.18
N THR A 424 34.83 19.61 -18.86
CA THR A 424 35.22 20.02 -17.49
C THR A 424 34.85 21.48 -17.23
N THR A 425 34.94 22.31 -18.27
CA THR A 425 34.50 23.71 -18.25
C THR A 425 33.91 24.10 -19.61
N ILE A 426 32.84 24.91 -19.63
CA ILE A 426 32.21 25.36 -20.83
C ILE A 426 31.59 26.75 -20.62
N GLY A 427 31.81 27.68 -21.59
CA GLY A 427 31.18 28.98 -21.55
C GLY A 427 29.66 28.93 -21.67
N LEU A 428 28.96 29.73 -20.84
CA LEU A 428 27.50 29.76 -20.72
C LEU A 428 26.83 30.03 -22.09
N GLU A 429 27.29 30.99 -22.85
CA GLU A 429 26.80 31.32 -24.19
C GLU A 429 26.88 30.11 -25.16
N LYS A 430 27.98 29.35 -25.09
CA LYS A 430 28.19 28.21 -25.99
C LYS A 430 27.21 27.07 -25.68
N ILE A 431 27.01 26.75 -24.41
CA ILE A 431 26.08 25.66 -24.03
C ILE A 431 24.61 26.08 -24.17
N ALA A 432 24.30 27.39 -24.00
CA ALA A 432 22.97 27.93 -24.29
C ALA A 432 22.59 27.72 -25.77
N ARG A 433 23.49 27.99 -26.69
CA ARG A 433 23.28 27.75 -28.14
C ARG A 433 23.07 26.27 -28.47
N PHE A 434 23.67 25.33 -27.72
CA PHE A 434 23.45 23.90 -27.93
C PHE A 434 22.03 23.46 -27.54
N ASN A 435 21.36 24.27 -26.74
CA ASN A 435 19.99 24.02 -26.28
C ASN A 435 18.96 24.94 -26.94
N ASP A 436 19.34 25.69 -27.99
CA ASP A 436 18.49 26.66 -28.68
C ASP A 436 17.87 27.72 -27.73
N LEU A 437 18.62 28.13 -26.71
CA LEU A 437 18.23 29.10 -25.66
C LEU A 437 19.19 30.31 -25.72
N ASP A 438 18.69 31.45 -25.26
CA ASP A 438 19.58 32.57 -24.93
C ASP A 438 20.31 32.34 -23.59
N GLU A 439 21.32 33.16 -23.32
CA GLU A 439 22.18 32.99 -22.14
C GLU A 439 21.41 33.19 -20.83
N GLU A 440 20.46 34.13 -20.77
CA GLU A 440 19.65 34.40 -19.59
C GLU A 440 18.68 33.26 -19.32
N GLN A 441 17.97 32.76 -20.32
CA GLN A 441 17.08 31.62 -20.23
C GLN A 441 17.83 30.36 -19.83
N PHE A 442 19.00 30.11 -20.40
CA PHE A 442 19.79 28.95 -20.06
C PHE A 442 20.35 29.04 -18.62
N SER A 443 20.81 30.22 -18.19
CA SER A 443 21.21 30.44 -16.77
C SER A 443 20.07 30.13 -15.80
N ALA A 444 18.86 30.60 -16.10
CA ALA A 444 17.67 30.29 -15.32
C ALA A 444 17.38 28.75 -15.26
N GLN A 445 17.58 28.05 -16.40
CA GLN A 445 17.45 26.58 -16.43
C GLN A 445 18.52 25.88 -15.61
N LEU A 446 19.78 26.34 -15.62
CA LEU A 446 20.84 25.79 -14.77
C LEU A 446 20.55 25.98 -13.28
N VAL A 447 20.07 27.16 -12.87
CA VAL A 447 19.67 27.45 -11.49
C VAL A 447 18.51 26.53 -11.09
N SER A 448 17.49 26.42 -11.93
CA SER A 448 16.36 25.51 -11.70
C SER A 448 16.83 24.05 -11.57
N MET A 449 17.71 23.59 -12.48
CA MET A 449 18.30 22.26 -12.45
C MET A 449 19.08 22.02 -11.15
N LYS A 450 19.93 22.96 -10.74
CA LYS A 450 20.69 22.87 -9.50
C LYS A 450 19.76 22.74 -8.30
N HIS A 451 18.75 23.58 -8.22
CA HIS A 451 17.78 23.60 -7.13
C HIS A 451 16.95 22.32 -7.08
N LYS A 452 16.42 21.86 -8.21
CA LYS A 452 15.60 20.63 -8.30
C LYS A 452 16.37 19.35 -8.01
N LEU A 453 17.64 19.30 -8.39
CA LEU A 453 18.51 18.16 -8.15
C LEU A 453 19.14 18.15 -6.74
N THR A 454 19.06 19.25 -6.00
CA THR A 454 19.39 19.28 -4.57
C THR A 454 18.18 18.77 -3.80
N GLN A 455 18.28 17.56 -3.28
CA GLN A 455 17.21 16.87 -2.58
C GLN A 455 17.65 16.48 -1.18
N MET A 456 16.69 16.35 -0.26
CA MET A 456 16.94 15.69 1.01
C MET A 456 17.18 14.21 0.75
N ASP A 457 18.24 13.67 1.30
CA ASP A 457 18.63 12.26 1.22
C ASP A 457 18.57 11.67 2.65
N TRP A 458 17.69 10.70 2.84
CA TRP A 458 17.57 10.01 4.10
C TRP A 458 18.78 9.08 4.30
N GLY A 459 19.60 9.39 5.30
CA GLY A 459 20.73 8.56 5.65
C GLY A 459 20.27 7.22 6.26
N MET A 460 20.75 6.09 5.77
CA MET A 460 20.38 4.73 6.22
C MET A 460 20.85 4.38 7.65
N SER A 461 21.25 5.35 8.47
CA SER A 461 21.81 5.10 9.80
C SER A 461 20.79 4.76 10.90
N GLY A 462 19.49 4.70 10.60
CA GLY A 462 18.44 4.39 11.57
C GLY A 462 18.23 5.44 12.68
N GLU A 463 19.09 6.44 12.74
CA GLU A 463 19.05 7.50 13.78
C GLU A 463 18.28 8.75 13.35
N THR A 464 18.00 8.89 12.06
CA THR A 464 17.29 10.04 11.51
C THR A 464 15.87 9.66 11.08
N SER A 465 14.94 10.59 11.31
CA SER A 465 13.56 10.49 10.82
C SER A 465 13.53 10.28 9.30
N LEU A 466 12.55 9.51 8.81
CA LEU A 466 12.33 9.29 7.37
C LEU A 466 12.11 10.60 6.61
N LEU A 467 11.55 11.61 7.26
CA LEU A 467 11.30 12.95 6.71
C LEU A 467 12.51 13.86 6.76
N GLU A 468 13.44 13.62 7.67
CA GLU A 468 14.70 14.32 7.77
C GLU A 468 15.73 13.73 6.81
N GLY A 469 16.91 14.30 6.77
CA GLY A 469 18.01 13.86 5.93
C GLY A 469 19.05 14.96 5.77
N LYS A 470 20.03 14.71 4.93
CA LYS A 470 21.03 15.70 4.54
C LYS A 470 20.78 16.16 3.11
N PRO A 471 20.99 17.44 2.79
CA PRO A 471 20.96 17.88 1.40
C PRO A 471 22.01 17.11 0.58
N GLY A 472 21.54 16.46 -0.49
CA GLY A 472 22.38 15.71 -1.40
C GLY A 472 22.05 16.06 -2.85
N PHE A 473 23.01 15.89 -3.75
CA PHE A 473 22.81 16.16 -5.16
C PHE A 473 22.38 14.89 -5.90
N ALA A 474 21.33 14.96 -6.69
CA ALA A 474 20.72 13.78 -7.32
C ALA A 474 21.36 13.45 -8.70
N MET A 475 22.52 14.00 -9.00
CA MET A 475 23.34 13.65 -10.17
C MET A 475 24.66 12.98 -9.76
N ASP A 476 25.31 12.41 -10.74
CA ASP A 476 26.61 11.74 -10.65
C ASP A 476 27.81 12.69 -10.73
N PHE A 477 27.60 13.98 -10.91
CA PHE A 477 28.59 15.05 -10.83
C PHE A 477 27.91 16.35 -10.35
N ASN A 478 28.70 17.28 -9.85
CA ASN A 478 28.26 18.60 -9.46
C ASN A 478 28.72 19.66 -10.49
N PHE A 479 28.09 20.82 -10.49
CA PHE A 479 28.51 21.95 -11.32
C PHE A 479 28.23 23.28 -10.62
N PHE A 480 28.96 24.30 -11.01
CA PHE A 480 28.74 25.70 -10.59
C PHE A 480 29.06 26.67 -11.74
N VAL A 481 28.60 27.88 -11.63
CA VAL A 481 28.84 28.92 -12.62
C VAL A 481 29.76 29.96 -12.01
N GLU A 482 30.88 30.22 -12.66
CA GLU A 482 31.88 31.19 -12.29
C GLU A 482 32.26 32.01 -13.55
N ASP A 483 32.20 33.34 -13.48
CA ASP A 483 32.56 34.25 -14.58
C ASP A 483 31.99 33.84 -15.95
N ASN A 484 30.69 33.59 -16.04
CA ASN A 484 30.01 33.15 -17.28
C ASN A 484 30.50 31.80 -17.84
N THR A 485 31.14 30.99 -17.01
CA THR A 485 31.63 29.65 -17.35
C THR A 485 31.02 28.64 -16.43
N VAL A 486 30.46 27.56 -16.97
CA VAL A 486 30.01 26.40 -16.19
C VAL A 486 31.22 25.52 -15.94
N VAL A 487 31.51 25.26 -14.66
CA VAL A 487 32.58 24.38 -14.19
C VAL A 487 31.95 23.12 -13.66
N ILE A 488 32.42 21.95 -14.07
CA ILE A 488 31.94 20.65 -13.67
C ILE A 488 32.91 20.07 -12.64
N ASP A 489 32.41 19.68 -11.50
CA ASP A 489 33.16 19.09 -10.41
C ASP A 489 32.76 17.61 -10.22
N GLU A 490 33.70 16.71 -10.49
CA GLU A 490 33.54 15.27 -10.31
C GLU A 490 33.97 14.79 -8.90
N ALA A 491 34.68 15.65 -8.13
CA ALA A 491 35.30 15.27 -6.87
C ALA A 491 34.31 15.13 -5.71
N ASP A 492 33.27 15.97 -5.66
CA ASP A 492 32.24 15.94 -4.60
C ASP A 492 31.44 14.63 -4.55
N VAL A 493 31.44 13.85 -5.62
CA VAL A 493 30.75 12.55 -5.65
C VAL A 493 31.54 11.47 -4.96
N ARG A 494 32.87 11.61 -4.86
CA ARG A 494 33.75 10.62 -4.25
C ARG A 494 33.80 10.72 -2.72
N GLU A 495 33.68 11.91 -2.15
CA GLU A 495 33.66 12.12 -0.68
C GLU A 495 32.34 11.65 -0.03
N GLN A 496 31.22 11.60 -0.76
CA GLN A 496 29.96 11.05 -0.26
C GLN A 496 29.90 9.51 -0.34
N GLN A 497 30.95 8.84 -0.81
CA GLN A 497 31.04 7.38 -1.00
C GLN A 497 31.99 6.66 -0.01
N GLY A 498 32.62 7.40 0.91
CA GLY A 498 33.54 6.90 1.94
C GLY A 498 32.88 6.56 3.27
#